data_69d90a6db28b72a7abcebc3a650801b8
#
_entry.id   69d90a6db28b72a7abcebc3a650801b8
#
_cell.length_a   1.000
_cell.length_b   1.000
_cell.length_c   1.000
_cell.angle_alpha   90.00
_cell.angle_beta   90.00
_cell.angle_gamma   90.00
#
_symmetry.space_group_name_H-M   'P 1'
#
loop_
_entity.id
_entity.type
_entity.pdbx_description
1 polymer ?
#
loop_
_entity_poly.entity_id
_entity_poly.type
_entity_poly.pdbx_seq_one_letter_code
_entity_poly.pdbx_strand_id
1 'polypeptide(L)'
;ELVHSFKLVKDQYSLLAPFYNRLTKLVFGDQLKWSKTCFAENLSGKKVLIIGGGDGLDYQIFQDDLEGEYWEISRSMLLKSKINLEGSDLSFHLGFFQAEKENVFDEVWLHFVLDTMRDEEIESLLIEVRKSLKPKGKVYLADFFVPQNLYQRFKQSIMIHFFRMVANHKRKNLPDYEEILKRQNWLKNAERDILKGWVKAQVWSLSTSI
;
A
#
# COMPACT_ATOMS: atom_id res chain seq x y z
N GLU A 1 20.47 -17.82 14.16
CA GLU A 1 19.31 -18.72 14.41
C GLU A 1 18.13 -17.93 14.94
N LEU A 2 17.32 -17.35 14.05
CA LEU A 2 15.99 -16.84 14.36
C LEU A 2 15.06 -17.23 13.20
N VAL A 3 14.91 -18.55 13.01
CA VAL A 3 13.80 -19.10 12.25
C VAL A 3 12.59 -19.05 13.18
N HIS A 4 11.93 -17.90 13.25
CA HIS A 4 10.64 -17.82 13.92
C HIS A 4 9.58 -18.40 13.00
N SER A 5 9.08 -19.55 13.39
CA SER A 5 7.89 -20.26 12.98
C SER A 5 6.81 -19.28 12.45
N PHE A 6 6.68 -19.20 11.12
CA PHE A 6 5.56 -18.55 10.47
C PHE A 6 4.30 -19.39 10.74
N LYS A 7 3.58 -19.09 11.80
CA LYS A 7 2.19 -19.50 11.90
C LYS A 7 1.49 -18.89 10.69
N LEU A 8 1.03 -19.73 9.77
CA LEU A 8 0.11 -19.38 8.69
C LEU A 8 -0.99 -18.50 9.29
N VAL A 9 -0.94 -17.22 8.99
CA VAL A 9 -2.04 -16.30 9.33
C VAL A 9 -3.25 -16.87 8.62
N LYS A 10 -4.24 -17.31 9.42
CA LYS A 10 -5.49 -17.85 8.88
C LYS A 10 -6.03 -16.77 7.95
N ASP A 11 -6.15 -17.07 6.66
CA ASP A 11 -6.55 -16.12 5.62
C ASP A 11 -8.02 -15.72 5.84
N GLN A 12 -8.22 -14.76 6.75
CA GLN A 12 -9.54 -14.25 7.12
C GLN A 12 -10.08 -13.30 6.04
N TYR A 13 -9.21 -12.82 5.13
CA TYR A 13 -9.61 -11.98 4.00
C TYR A 13 -10.45 -12.73 2.97
N SER A 14 -10.30 -14.04 2.85
CA SER A 14 -11.03 -14.85 1.86
C SER A 14 -12.55 -14.79 2.00
N LEU A 15 -13.06 -14.74 3.24
CA LEU A 15 -14.50 -14.70 3.52
C LEU A 15 -15.09 -13.29 3.38
N LEU A 16 -14.29 -12.24 3.54
CA LEU A 16 -14.73 -10.86 3.64
C LEU A 16 -14.41 -10.01 2.42
N ALA A 17 -13.49 -10.46 1.56
CA ALA A 17 -13.10 -9.76 0.34
C ALA A 17 -14.28 -9.34 -0.56
N PRO A 18 -15.33 -10.17 -0.80
CA PRO A 18 -16.48 -9.77 -1.61
C PRO A 18 -17.33 -8.66 -0.97
N PHE A 19 -17.41 -8.68 0.37
CA PHE A 19 -18.14 -7.67 1.13
C PHE A 19 -17.33 -6.39 1.29
N TYR A 20 -16.02 -6.50 1.41
CA TYR A 20 -15.10 -5.37 1.54
C TYR A 20 -15.16 -4.46 0.31
N ASN A 21 -14.98 -4.99 -0.89
CA ASN A 21 -15.03 -4.20 -2.13
C ASN A 21 -16.38 -3.52 -2.35
N ARG A 22 -17.48 -4.20 -2.00
CA ARG A 22 -18.81 -3.60 -2.07
C ARG A 22 -19.01 -2.50 -1.02
N LEU A 23 -18.55 -2.73 0.21
CA LEU A 23 -18.68 -1.76 1.30
C LEU A 23 -17.79 -0.52 1.04
N THR A 24 -16.55 -0.69 0.61
CA THR A 24 -15.65 0.41 0.27
C THR A 24 -16.20 1.23 -0.90
N LYS A 25 -16.72 0.58 -1.94
CA LYS A 25 -17.34 1.27 -3.08
C LYS A 25 -18.62 2.02 -2.66
N LEU A 26 -19.43 1.44 -1.78
CA LEU A 26 -20.64 2.10 -1.25
C LEU A 26 -20.30 3.31 -0.37
N VAL A 27 -19.24 3.22 0.44
CA VAL A 27 -18.87 4.27 1.42
C VAL A 27 -18.02 5.37 0.81
N PHE A 28 -17.12 5.03 -0.12
CA PHE A 28 -16.09 5.93 -0.66
C PHE A 28 -16.22 6.18 -2.17
N GLY A 29 -17.07 5.42 -2.87
CA GLY A 29 -17.17 5.50 -4.34
C GLY A 29 -15.84 5.14 -5.02
N ASP A 30 -15.53 5.86 -6.10
CA ASP A 30 -14.29 5.66 -6.86
C ASP A 30 -13.11 6.49 -6.32
N GLN A 31 -13.30 7.22 -5.20
CA GLN A 31 -12.28 8.12 -4.67
C GLN A 31 -11.05 7.39 -4.13
N LEU A 32 -11.22 6.18 -3.57
CA LEU A 32 -10.08 5.37 -3.15
C LEU A 32 -9.29 4.84 -4.36
N LYS A 33 -9.96 4.43 -5.43
CA LYS A 33 -9.29 4.07 -6.68
C LYS A 33 -8.51 5.25 -7.24
N TRP A 34 -9.12 6.42 -7.29
CA TRP A 34 -8.47 7.63 -7.77
C TRP A 34 -7.24 8.00 -6.91
N SER A 35 -7.30 7.84 -5.59
CA SER A 35 -6.14 8.12 -4.72
C SER A 35 -4.93 7.24 -5.02
N LYS A 36 -5.14 5.99 -5.45
CA LYS A 36 -4.06 5.08 -5.85
C LYS A 36 -3.45 5.44 -7.20
N THR A 37 -4.23 6.06 -8.09
CA THR A 37 -3.88 6.23 -9.50
C THR A 37 -3.57 7.66 -9.91
N CYS A 38 -3.89 8.65 -9.05
CA CYS A 38 -3.84 10.07 -9.41
C CYS A 38 -2.43 10.63 -9.68
N PHE A 39 -1.38 9.89 -9.33
CA PHE A 39 0.02 10.24 -9.61
C PHE A 39 0.71 9.24 -10.53
N ALA A 40 0.04 8.16 -10.92
CA ALA A 40 0.61 7.20 -11.87
C ALA A 40 0.60 7.82 -13.28
N GLU A 41 1.77 8.12 -13.80
CA GLU A 41 1.97 8.74 -15.10
C GLU A 41 3.07 7.99 -15.85
N ASN A 42 2.81 7.64 -17.12
CA ASN A 42 3.78 7.03 -18.03
C ASN A 42 4.63 5.93 -17.36
N LEU A 43 4.07 4.74 -17.26
CA LEU A 43 4.74 3.58 -16.64
C LEU A 43 5.64 2.82 -17.62
N SER A 44 5.55 3.11 -18.91
CA SER A 44 6.32 2.42 -19.96
C SER A 44 7.82 2.48 -19.67
N GLY A 45 8.44 1.32 -19.58
CA GLY A 45 9.87 1.15 -19.29
C GLY A 45 10.27 1.41 -17.83
N LYS A 46 9.29 1.57 -16.92
CA LYS A 46 9.54 1.68 -15.47
C LYS A 46 9.27 0.37 -14.77
N LYS A 47 10.12 0.02 -13.82
CA LYS A 47 9.88 -1.09 -12.91
C LYS A 47 9.15 -0.60 -11.66
N VAL A 48 7.99 -1.19 -11.42
CA VAL A 48 7.10 -0.84 -10.29
C VAL A 48 7.13 -1.96 -9.26
N LEU A 49 7.23 -1.58 -7.99
CA LEU A 49 7.04 -2.47 -6.85
C LEU A 49 5.71 -2.12 -6.18
N ILE A 50 4.76 -3.05 -6.18
CA ILE A 50 3.47 -2.91 -5.50
C ILE A 50 3.50 -3.77 -4.24
N ILE A 51 3.28 -3.16 -3.07
CA ILE A 51 3.27 -3.86 -1.78
C ILE A 51 1.88 -3.73 -1.14
N GLY A 52 1.27 -4.88 -0.81
CA GLY A 52 -0.05 -4.93 -0.20
C GLY A 52 -1.18 -4.44 -1.12
N GLY A 53 -1.05 -4.67 -2.42
CA GLY A 53 -2.00 -4.17 -3.42
C GLY A 53 -3.39 -4.84 -3.40
N GLY A 54 -3.61 -5.84 -2.54
CA GLY A 54 -4.86 -6.55 -2.40
C GLY A 54 -5.19 -7.42 -3.61
N ASP A 55 -6.41 -7.30 -4.16
CA ASP A 55 -6.84 -8.06 -5.33
C ASP A 55 -6.38 -7.48 -6.69
N GLY A 56 -5.69 -6.35 -6.68
CA GLY A 56 -5.11 -5.73 -7.89
C GLY A 56 -6.12 -5.02 -8.81
N LEU A 57 -7.42 -5.08 -8.52
CA LEU A 57 -8.48 -4.58 -9.42
C LEU A 57 -8.33 -3.09 -9.77
N ASP A 58 -7.87 -2.28 -8.84
CA ASP A 58 -7.70 -0.84 -9.06
C ASP A 58 -6.58 -0.50 -10.05
N TYR A 59 -5.62 -1.42 -10.25
CA TYR A 59 -4.47 -1.24 -11.13
C TYR A 59 -4.69 -1.79 -12.55
N GLN A 60 -5.82 -2.43 -12.82
CA GLN A 60 -6.16 -3.01 -14.14
C GLN A 60 -6.03 -2.01 -15.29
N ILE A 61 -6.30 -0.73 -15.04
CA ILE A 61 -6.18 0.33 -16.04
C ILE A 61 -4.75 0.56 -16.55
N PHE A 62 -3.76 0.03 -15.84
CA PHE A 62 -2.33 0.14 -16.18
C PHE A 62 -1.71 -1.20 -16.54
N GLN A 63 -2.49 -2.30 -16.60
CA GLN A 63 -1.92 -3.64 -16.65
C GLN A 63 -0.93 -3.82 -17.82
N ASP A 64 -1.18 -3.23 -18.97
CA ASP A 64 -0.34 -3.39 -20.17
C ASP A 64 1.02 -2.67 -20.05
N ASP A 65 1.16 -1.75 -19.09
CA ASP A 65 2.38 -0.98 -18.82
C ASP A 65 3.05 -1.37 -17.49
N LEU A 66 2.44 -2.28 -16.71
CA LEU A 66 2.98 -2.71 -15.42
C LEU A 66 4.05 -3.78 -15.60
N GLU A 67 5.29 -3.43 -15.28
CA GLU A 67 6.44 -4.34 -15.18
C GLU A 67 7.05 -4.25 -13.78
N GLY A 68 7.42 -5.38 -13.16
CA GLY A 68 8.11 -5.40 -11.87
C GLY A 68 7.61 -6.46 -10.90
N GLU A 69 7.31 -6.08 -9.66
CA GLU A 69 6.95 -7.03 -8.61
C GLU A 69 5.68 -6.62 -7.85
N TYR A 70 4.89 -7.63 -7.46
CA TYR A 70 3.68 -7.51 -6.67
C TYR A 70 3.78 -8.41 -5.43
N TRP A 71 3.80 -7.79 -4.24
CA TRP A 71 3.91 -8.49 -2.95
C TRP A 71 2.62 -8.38 -2.15
N GLU A 72 2.08 -9.53 -1.73
CA GLU A 72 0.83 -9.59 -0.95
C GLU A 72 0.92 -10.72 0.09
N ILE A 73 0.50 -10.45 1.32
CA ILE A 73 0.52 -11.42 2.43
C ILE A 73 -0.68 -12.36 2.43
N SER A 74 -1.80 -11.93 1.84
CA SER A 74 -2.99 -12.76 1.72
C SER A 74 -2.94 -13.60 0.44
N ARG A 75 -2.92 -14.91 0.62
CA ARG A 75 -2.92 -15.85 -0.52
C ARG A 75 -4.14 -15.69 -1.40
N SER A 76 -5.32 -15.44 -0.82
CA SER A 76 -6.56 -15.28 -1.58
C SER A 76 -6.57 -14.00 -2.40
N MET A 77 -6.01 -12.90 -1.86
CA MET A 77 -5.87 -11.64 -2.59
C MET A 77 -4.83 -11.76 -3.69
N LEU A 78 -3.68 -12.40 -3.42
CA LEU A 78 -2.64 -12.65 -4.43
C LEU A 78 -3.16 -13.48 -5.62
N LEU A 79 -4.00 -14.50 -5.37
CA LEU A 79 -4.61 -15.28 -6.44
C LEU A 79 -5.54 -14.44 -7.30
N LYS A 80 -6.30 -13.54 -6.69
CA LYS A 80 -7.19 -12.61 -7.42
C LYS A 80 -6.37 -11.58 -8.21
N SER A 81 -5.30 -11.03 -7.62
CA SER A 81 -4.46 -10.06 -8.31
C SER A 81 -3.79 -10.65 -9.55
N LYS A 82 -3.36 -11.92 -9.51
CA LYS A 82 -2.85 -12.63 -10.69
C LYS A 82 -3.86 -12.73 -11.84
N ILE A 83 -5.13 -12.91 -11.51
CA ILE A 83 -6.22 -12.95 -12.51
C ILE A 83 -6.51 -11.53 -13.03
N ASN A 84 -6.65 -10.57 -12.11
CA ASN A 84 -7.02 -9.21 -12.46
C ASN A 84 -5.93 -8.45 -13.23
N LEU A 85 -4.67 -8.88 -13.10
CA LEU A 85 -3.50 -8.28 -13.74
C LEU A 85 -2.77 -9.27 -14.66
N GLU A 86 -3.51 -10.21 -15.29
CA GLU A 86 -2.95 -11.25 -16.15
C GLU A 86 -2.23 -10.69 -17.39
N GLY A 87 -2.58 -9.48 -17.83
CA GLY A 87 -1.93 -8.77 -18.93
C GLY A 87 -0.65 -8.04 -18.55
N SER A 88 -0.21 -8.08 -17.28
CA SER A 88 0.98 -7.36 -16.81
C SER A 88 2.24 -8.24 -16.81
N ASP A 89 3.41 -7.59 -16.87
CA ASP A 89 4.73 -8.23 -16.69
C ASP A 89 5.17 -8.19 -15.21
N LEU A 90 4.22 -8.43 -14.28
CA LEU A 90 4.48 -8.47 -12.84
C LEU A 90 4.84 -9.87 -12.35
N SER A 91 5.88 -9.97 -11.54
CA SER A 91 6.18 -11.16 -10.73
C SER A 91 5.43 -11.08 -9.41
N PHE A 92 4.64 -12.13 -9.08
CA PHE A 92 3.76 -12.14 -7.90
C PHE A 92 4.36 -12.97 -6.76
N HIS A 93 4.50 -12.36 -5.58
CA HIS A 93 5.12 -12.95 -4.40
C HIS A 93 4.18 -12.97 -3.20
N LEU A 94 4.11 -14.12 -2.52
CA LEU A 94 3.35 -14.28 -1.28
C LEU A 94 4.26 -14.04 -0.08
N GLY A 95 3.95 -13.04 0.73
CA GLY A 95 4.67 -12.73 1.96
C GLY A 95 4.99 -11.26 2.15
N PHE A 96 5.86 -10.99 3.12
CA PHE A 96 6.39 -9.64 3.35
C PHE A 96 7.51 -9.35 2.37
N PHE A 97 7.54 -8.10 1.88
CA PHE A 97 8.59 -7.64 0.99
C PHE A 97 9.95 -7.62 1.71
N GLN A 98 10.96 -8.18 1.04
CA GLN A 98 12.37 -8.07 1.41
C GLN A 98 13.17 -7.82 0.14
N ALA A 99 14.03 -6.81 0.15
CA ALA A 99 14.84 -6.45 -1.01
C ALA A 99 15.93 -7.50 -1.26
N GLU A 100 15.77 -8.28 -2.32
CA GLU A 100 16.79 -9.23 -2.78
C GLU A 100 17.89 -8.54 -3.60
N LYS A 101 17.56 -7.43 -4.25
CA LYS A 101 18.46 -6.64 -5.11
C LYS A 101 18.31 -5.15 -4.81
N GLU A 102 19.40 -4.42 -5.01
CA GLU A 102 19.43 -2.97 -4.85
C GLU A 102 19.13 -2.25 -6.16
N ASN A 103 18.54 -1.04 -6.05
CA ASN A 103 18.36 -0.11 -7.18
C ASN A 103 17.59 -0.69 -8.36
N VAL A 104 16.51 -1.43 -8.09
CA VAL A 104 15.71 -2.13 -9.12
C VAL A 104 14.54 -1.28 -9.58
N PHE A 105 13.79 -0.67 -8.65
CA PHE A 105 12.50 -0.08 -8.93
C PHE A 105 12.57 1.42 -9.15
N ASP A 106 11.83 1.89 -10.16
CA ASP A 106 11.61 3.31 -10.43
C ASP A 106 10.52 3.88 -9.53
N GLU A 107 9.52 3.04 -9.22
CA GLU A 107 8.37 3.42 -8.40
C GLU A 107 8.04 2.31 -7.39
N VAL A 108 7.70 2.72 -6.17
CA VAL A 108 7.17 1.84 -5.12
C VAL A 108 5.79 2.35 -4.72
N TRP A 109 4.78 1.49 -4.79
CA TRP A 109 3.40 1.84 -4.48
C TRP A 109 2.99 1.21 -3.15
N LEU A 110 2.69 2.06 -2.16
CA LEU A 110 2.23 1.73 -0.82
C LEU A 110 0.81 2.30 -0.64
N HIS A 111 -0.19 1.55 -1.11
CA HIS A 111 -1.56 2.02 -1.13
C HIS A 111 -2.43 1.26 -0.14
N PHE A 112 -2.89 1.94 0.95
CA PHE A 112 -3.73 1.37 2.01
C PHE A 112 -3.13 0.11 2.64
N VAL A 113 -1.84 0.14 2.91
CA VAL A 113 -1.08 -0.96 3.51
C VAL A 113 -0.42 -0.55 4.82
N LEU A 114 0.04 0.70 4.94
CA LEU A 114 0.78 1.14 6.11
C LEU A 114 -0.13 1.31 7.34
N ASP A 115 -1.42 1.64 7.14
CA ASP A 115 -2.41 1.69 8.22
C ASP A 115 -2.64 0.33 8.90
N THR A 116 -2.28 -0.76 8.22
CA THR A 116 -2.36 -2.12 8.75
C THR A 116 -1.13 -2.55 9.53
N MET A 117 -0.05 -1.77 9.56
CA MET A 117 1.25 -2.11 10.13
C MET A 117 1.53 -1.35 11.42
N ARG A 118 2.39 -1.89 12.30
CA ARG A 118 2.95 -1.18 13.44
C ARG A 118 4.06 -0.23 12.98
N ASP A 119 4.40 0.78 13.79
CA ASP A 119 5.42 1.77 13.42
C ASP A 119 6.78 1.13 13.13
N GLU A 120 7.19 0.13 13.92
CA GLU A 120 8.44 -0.61 13.71
C GLU A 120 8.43 -1.44 12.43
N GLU A 121 7.26 -1.96 12.04
CA GLU A 121 7.08 -2.70 10.78
C GLU A 121 7.15 -1.76 9.58
N ILE A 122 6.56 -0.55 9.69
CA ILE A 122 6.66 0.49 8.66
C ILE A 122 8.12 0.93 8.50
N GLU A 123 8.83 1.20 9.61
CA GLU A 123 10.25 1.60 9.58
C GLU A 123 11.11 0.53 8.91
N SER A 124 10.89 -0.74 9.24
CA SER A 124 11.60 -1.88 8.64
C SER A 124 11.30 -2.02 7.15
N LEU A 125 10.03 -1.87 6.76
CA LEU A 125 9.63 -1.89 5.35
C LEU A 125 10.29 -0.77 4.56
N LEU A 126 10.31 0.45 5.09
CA LEU A 126 10.93 1.61 4.42
C LEU A 126 12.45 1.45 4.24
N ILE A 127 13.13 0.72 5.12
CA ILE A 127 14.55 0.36 4.94
C ILE A 127 14.71 -0.56 3.72
N GLU A 128 13.86 -1.58 3.59
CA GLU A 128 13.91 -2.50 2.44
C GLU A 128 13.51 -1.79 1.13
N VAL A 129 12.49 -0.93 1.19
CA VAL A 129 12.08 -0.09 0.06
C VAL A 129 13.25 0.81 -0.40
N ARG A 130 13.95 1.45 0.55
CA ARG A 130 15.12 2.29 0.24
C ARG A 130 16.22 1.52 -0.52
N LYS A 131 16.52 0.29 -0.09
CA LYS A 131 17.55 -0.54 -0.75
C LYS A 131 17.16 -0.87 -2.20
N SER A 132 15.89 -1.17 -2.42
CA SER A 132 15.38 -1.62 -3.72
C SER A 132 15.10 -0.48 -4.70
N LEU A 133 14.93 0.75 -4.20
CA LEU A 133 14.56 1.91 -5.01
C LEU A 133 15.78 2.50 -5.72
N LYS A 134 15.65 2.81 -6.99
CA LYS A 134 16.69 3.53 -7.76
C LYS A 134 16.96 4.92 -7.18
N PRO A 135 18.13 5.54 -7.43
CA PRO A 135 18.49 6.86 -6.86
C PRO A 135 17.50 7.98 -7.13
N LYS A 136 16.75 7.94 -8.25
CA LYS A 136 15.71 8.92 -8.59
C LYS A 136 14.30 8.34 -8.46
N GLY A 137 14.20 7.15 -7.89
CA GLY A 137 12.94 6.46 -7.71
C GLY A 137 12.04 7.17 -6.70
N LYS A 138 10.75 6.87 -6.76
CA LYS A 138 9.73 7.52 -5.94
C LYS A 138 8.85 6.50 -5.23
N VAL A 139 8.41 6.87 -4.04
CA VAL A 139 7.37 6.16 -3.30
C VAL A 139 6.05 6.91 -3.45
N TYR A 140 5.02 6.18 -3.85
CA TYR A 140 3.66 6.67 -3.96
C TYR A 140 2.85 6.07 -2.80
N LEU A 141 2.47 6.92 -1.87
CA LEU A 141 1.68 6.58 -0.70
C LEU A 141 0.25 7.05 -0.89
N ALA A 142 -0.72 6.18 -0.72
CA ALA A 142 -2.11 6.57 -0.54
C ALA A 142 -2.66 5.87 0.70
N ASP A 143 -3.17 6.63 1.67
CA ASP A 143 -3.64 6.05 2.92
C ASP A 143 -4.63 6.97 3.65
N PHE A 144 -5.21 6.45 4.73
CA PHE A 144 -6.07 7.22 5.63
C PHE A 144 -5.23 8.07 6.59
N PHE A 145 -5.65 9.32 6.76
CA PHE A 145 -5.05 10.28 7.68
C PHE A 145 -6.05 10.64 8.79
N VAL A 146 -5.62 11.48 9.74
CA VAL A 146 -6.46 11.87 10.87
C VAL A 146 -7.75 12.54 10.39
N PRO A 147 -8.93 12.04 10.78
CA PRO A 147 -10.20 12.59 10.36
C PRO A 147 -10.40 14.02 10.85
N GLN A 148 -10.85 14.89 9.96
CA GLN A 148 -11.03 16.31 10.21
C GLN A 148 -12.40 16.67 10.83
N ASN A 149 -13.39 15.75 10.79
CA ASN A 149 -14.74 15.98 11.28
C ASN A 149 -15.39 14.73 11.90
N LEU A 150 -16.50 14.93 12.60
CA LEU A 150 -17.22 13.85 13.32
C LEU A 150 -17.72 12.73 12.40
N TYR A 151 -18.13 13.06 11.18
CA TYR A 151 -18.60 12.08 10.21
C TYR A 151 -17.47 11.15 9.74
N GLN A 152 -16.28 11.73 9.47
CA GLN A 152 -15.10 10.94 9.14
C GLN A 152 -14.65 10.07 10.33
N ARG A 153 -14.69 10.62 11.56
CA ARG A 153 -14.39 9.85 12.80
C ARG A 153 -15.32 8.65 12.97
N PHE A 154 -16.62 8.84 12.70
CA PHE A 154 -17.59 7.74 12.77
C PHE A 154 -17.30 6.67 11.72
N LYS A 155 -17.07 7.05 10.45
CA LYS A 155 -16.69 6.12 9.38
C LYS A 155 -15.37 5.39 9.69
N GLN A 156 -14.38 6.10 10.20
CA GLN A 156 -13.10 5.52 10.62
C GLN A 156 -13.28 4.50 11.74
N SER A 157 -14.12 4.79 12.72
CA SER A 157 -14.42 3.85 13.81
C SER A 157 -15.02 2.54 13.29
N ILE A 158 -15.95 2.62 12.33
CA ILE A 158 -16.53 1.43 11.67
C ILE A 158 -15.43 0.66 10.91
N MET A 159 -14.60 1.36 10.16
CA MET A 159 -13.52 0.77 9.37
C MET A 159 -12.46 0.09 10.27
N ILE A 160 -12.00 0.76 11.33
CA ILE A 160 -11.06 0.18 12.30
C ILE A 160 -11.67 -1.05 12.98
N HIS A 161 -12.95 -0.98 13.36
CA HIS A 161 -13.65 -2.12 13.96
C HIS A 161 -13.72 -3.31 13.00
N PHE A 162 -14.03 -3.05 11.74
CA PHE A 162 -14.04 -4.05 10.68
C PHE A 162 -12.64 -4.68 10.49
N PHE A 163 -11.58 -3.87 10.35
CA PHE A 163 -10.21 -4.38 10.20
C PHE A 163 -9.71 -5.14 11.44
N ARG A 164 -10.12 -4.74 12.63
CA ARG A 164 -9.80 -5.48 13.86
C ARG A 164 -10.43 -6.87 13.86
N MET A 165 -11.67 -7.02 13.39
CA MET A 165 -12.32 -8.32 13.28
C MET A 165 -11.68 -9.20 12.20
N VAL A 166 -11.24 -8.60 11.09
CA VAL A 166 -10.77 -9.32 9.89
C VAL A 166 -9.30 -9.65 9.97
N ALA A 167 -8.48 -8.71 10.43
CA ALA A 167 -7.01 -8.81 10.38
C ALA A 167 -6.37 -9.06 11.75
N ASN A 168 -7.18 -9.26 12.82
CA ASN A 168 -6.69 -9.35 14.21
C ASN A 168 -5.79 -8.15 14.59
N HIS A 169 -6.13 -6.97 14.08
CA HIS A 169 -5.30 -5.78 14.15
C HIS A 169 -5.33 -5.19 15.57
N LYS A 170 -4.15 -5.04 16.20
CA LYS A 170 -4.04 -4.51 17.57
C LYS A 170 -3.98 -2.98 17.62
N ARG A 171 -3.87 -2.32 16.47
CA ARG A 171 -3.69 -0.87 16.42
C ARG A 171 -4.98 -0.11 16.74
N LYS A 172 -4.85 0.97 17.52
CA LYS A 172 -5.98 1.84 17.92
C LYS A 172 -6.01 3.15 17.15
N ASN A 173 -4.85 3.62 16.67
CA ASN A 173 -4.68 4.91 16.00
C ASN A 173 -3.97 4.71 14.66
N LEU A 174 -4.19 5.61 13.71
CA LEU A 174 -3.42 5.64 12.46
C LEU A 174 -1.95 6.01 12.75
N PRO A 175 -0.99 5.50 11.93
CA PRO A 175 0.39 5.94 11.98
C PRO A 175 0.54 7.42 11.65
N ASP A 176 1.56 8.06 12.20
CA ASP A 176 2.04 9.32 11.66
C ASP A 176 3.03 9.03 10.52
N TYR A 177 2.50 8.78 9.33
CA TYR A 177 3.30 8.42 8.15
C TYR A 177 4.35 9.46 7.83
N GLU A 178 3.97 10.75 7.94
CA GLU A 178 4.86 11.85 7.58
C GLU A 178 6.05 11.94 8.54
N GLU A 179 5.80 11.78 9.83
CA GLU A 179 6.86 11.78 10.83
C GLU A 179 7.80 10.58 10.62
N ILE A 180 7.26 9.38 10.38
CA ILE A 180 8.06 8.18 10.14
C ILE A 180 8.93 8.34 8.89
N LEU A 181 8.35 8.81 7.78
CA LEU A 181 9.09 9.04 6.54
C LEU A 181 10.18 10.10 6.71
N LYS A 182 9.86 11.25 7.32
CA LYS A 182 10.82 12.34 7.56
C LYS A 182 12.00 11.90 8.43
N ARG A 183 11.75 11.14 9.51
CA ARG A 183 12.82 10.59 10.37
C ARG A 183 13.80 9.70 9.59
N GLN A 184 13.34 9.06 8.53
CA GLN A 184 14.17 8.24 7.66
C GLN A 184 14.71 9.01 6.44
N ASN A 185 14.73 10.35 6.46
CA ASN A 185 15.24 11.21 5.40
C ASN A 185 14.51 11.08 4.06
N TRP A 186 13.19 10.82 4.09
CA TRP A 186 12.34 10.95 2.93
C TRP A 186 11.83 12.38 2.80
N LEU A 187 11.73 12.88 1.56
CA LEU A 187 11.21 14.20 1.21
C LEU A 187 9.89 14.06 0.49
N LYS A 188 8.86 14.78 0.96
CA LYS A 188 7.56 14.86 0.30
C LYS A 188 7.64 15.80 -0.90
N ASN A 189 7.37 15.29 -2.10
CA ASN A 189 7.43 16.02 -3.35
C ASN A 189 6.06 16.56 -3.78
N ALA A 190 5.00 15.79 -3.53
CA ALA A 190 3.64 16.15 -3.89
C ALA A 190 2.62 15.56 -2.91
N GLU A 191 1.45 16.20 -2.82
CA GLU A 191 0.31 15.74 -2.05
C GLU A 191 -0.99 16.11 -2.74
N ARG A 192 -1.99 15.22 -2.67
CA ARG A 192 -3.38 15.50 -3.03
C ARG A 192 -4.30 15.08 -1.90
N ASP A 193 -5.14 16.00 -1.46
CA ASP A 193 -6.20 15.74 -0.49
C ASP A 193 -7.42 15.11 -1.19
N ILE A 194 -7.86 13.99 -0.67
CA ILE A 194 -9.06 13.27 -1.10
C ILE A 194 -9.98 13.14 0.12
N LEU A 195 -11.30 13.11 -0.10
CA LEU A 195 -12.27 13.04 0.99
C LEU A 195 -12.05 14.12 2.06
N LYS A 196 -11.75 15.37 1.63
CA LYS A 196 -11.48 16.50 2.51
C LYS A 196 -10.31 16.24 3.47
N GLY A 197 -9.21 15.68 2.95
CA GLY A 197 -7.97 15.40 3.69
C GLY A 197 -8.00 14.16 4.59
N TRP A 198 -9.10 13.40 4.60
CA TRP A 198 -9.13 12.13 5.33
C TRP A 198 -8.38 11.00 4.61
N VAL A 199 -8.34 11.02 3.29
CA VAL A 199 -7.43 10.22 2.47
C VAL A 199 -6.49 11.20 1.79
N LYS A 200 -5.20 10.84 1.75
CA LYS A 200 -4.21 11.61 1.00
C LYS A 200 -3.45 10.67 0.08
N ALA A 201 -3.12 11.21 -1.09
CA ALA A 201 -2.13 10.61 -1.98
C ALA A 201 -0.88 11.48 -1.94
N GLN A 202 0.28 10.87 -1.74
CA GLN A 202 1.56 11.55 -1.57
C GLN A 202 2.64 10.92 -2.43
N VAL A 203 3.58 11.74 -2.89
CA VAL A 203 4.79 11.30 -3.59
C VAL A 203 5.99 11.67 -2.75
N TRP A 204 6.85 10.68 -2.49
CA TRP A 204 8.05 10.82 -1.69
C TRP A 204 9.29 10.37 -2.47
N SER A 205 10.43 10.98 -2.20
CA SER A 205 11.74 10.57 -2.71
C SER A 205 12.78 10.58 -1.60
N LEU A 206 13.89 9.89 -1.82
CA LEU A 206 15.01 9.98 -0.90
C LEU A 206 15.65 11.36 -0.97
N SER A 207 16.03 11.90 0.20
CA SER A 207 16.90 13.06 0.24
C SER A 207 18.26 12.67 -0.37
N THR A 208 18.60 13.30 -1.46
CA THR A 208 19.98 13.24 -1.96
C THR A 208 20.82 14.07 -0.99
N SER A 209 21.49 13.39 -0.04
CA SER A 209 22.59 14.04 0.68
C SER A 209 23.64 14.41 -0.35
N ILE A 210 23.86 15.72 -0.51
CA ILE A 210 25.00 16.28 -1.25
C ILE A 210 26.28 15.96 -0.50
#